data_27171c986d5bed7c69da1084c616938b
#
_entry.id   27171c986d5bed7c69da1084c616938b
#
_cell.length_a   1.000
_cell.length_b   1.000
_cell.length_c   1.000
_cell.angle_alpha   90.00
_cell.angle_beta   90.00
_cell.angle_gamma   90.00
#
_symmetry.space_group_name_H-M   'P 1'
#
loop_
_entity.id
_entity.type
_entity.pdbx_description
1 polymer ?
#
loop_
_entity_poly.entity_id
_entity_poly.type
_entity_poly.pdbx_seq_one_letter_code
_entity_poly.pdbx_strand_id
1 'polypeptide(L)'
;MKPLQVNELRLIITGGARGIGAAAARLLAADGARVMIADVLDEEGEALAEELGPEVAYRRLDVTSPDDWRGAVEDAEARFGSLNALFNNAGIVGFSGVADCTPEEFRHVIDINLYGVFLGIHFAAPALKRAGGGVIVNTSSTAGLQGYGGLAAYVASKWGVRGLSKAAALDLAADKIRVVSLHPGPIRTPMTEGLGDETANSQPIARFGEPEEVARMTRFLLCEATYSTGSEFVVDGGAVTGQVLPMSPG
;
A
#
# COMPACT_ATOMS: atom_id res chain seq x y z
N MET A 1 12.06 15.26 11.16
CA MET A 1 12.93 14.07 11.03
C MET A 1 13.91 14.31 9.90
N LYS A 2 15.11 13.69 9.96
CA LYS A 2 16.05 13.72 8.83
C LYS A 2 15.52 12.81 7.72
N PRO A 3 15.66 13.18 6.43
CA PRO A 3 15.33 12.26 5.32
C PRO A 3 16.12 10.96 5.44
N LEU A 4 15.45 9.83 5.23
CA LEU A 4 16.11 8.52 5.09
C LEU A 4 16.66 8.43 3.66
N GLN A 5 17.91 7.99 3.52
CA GLN A 5 18.40 7.58 2.22
C GLN A 5 17.79 6.23 1.86
N VAL A 6 17.59 5.94 0.58
CA VAL A 6 16.94 4.68 0.16
C VAL A 6 17.74 3.46 0.65
N ASN A 7 19.06 3.52 0.62
CA ASN A 7 19.94 2.46 1.12
C ASN A 7 19.93 2.29 2.66
N GLU A 8 19.30 3.20 3.39
CA GLU A 8 19.03 3.08 4.83
C GLU A 8 17.70 2.40 5.12
N LEU A 9 16.83 2.21 4.10
CA LEU A 9 15.54 1.54 4.26
C LEU A 9 15.72 0.04 4.54
N ARG A 10 14.98 -0.40 5.53
CA ARG A 10 14.77 -1.82 5.89
C ARG A 10 13.29 -1.99 6.08
N LEU A 11 12.62 -2.56 5.08
CA LEU A 11 11.18 -2.50 4.99
C LEU A 11 10.52 -3.83 4.66
N ILE A 12 9.27 -3.96 5.10
CA ILE A 12 8.34 -5.01 4.66
C ILE A 12 7.37 -4.37 3.65
N ILE A 13 7.14 -5.05 2.52
CA ILE A 13 6.13 -4.70 1.52
C ILE A 13 5.12 -5.83 1.46
N THR A 14 3.87 -5.60 1.89
CA THR A 14 2.79 -6.58 1.74
C THR A 14 2.14 -6.53 0.37
N GLY A 15 1.66 -7.67 -0.15
CA GLY A 15 1.23 -7.76 -1.55
C GLY A 15 2.39 -7.45 -2.49
N GLY A 16 3.61 -7.88 -2.11
CA GLY A 16 4.85 -7.48 -2.76
C GLY A 16 5.23 -8.34 -3.96
N ALA A 17 4.55 -9.46 -4.20
CA ALA A 17 4.90 -10.40 -5.27
C ALA A 17 4.52 -9.89 -6.67
N ARG A 18 3.52 -9.01 -6.80
CA ARG A 18 3.06 -8.50 -8.09
C ARG A 18 2.51 -7.06 -8.01
N GLY A 19 2.20 -6.48 -9.19
CA GLY A 19 1.56 -5.17 -9.30
C GLY A 19 2.37 -4.04 -8.65
N ILE A 20 1.69 -3.16 -7.90
CA ILE A 20 2.31 -1.99 -7.25
C ILE A 20 3.39 -2.41 -6.25
N GLY A 21 3.16 -3.48 -5.47
CA GLY A 21 4.13 -3.98 -4.50
C GLY A 21 5.42 -4.44 -5.15
N ALA A 22 5.34 -5.22 -6.23
CA ALA A 22 6.51 -5.67 -6.97
C ALA A 22 7.26 -4.51 -7.64
N ALA A 23 6.55 -3.54 -8.21
CA ALA A 23 7.17 -2.34 -8.78
C ALA A 23 7.91 -1.52 -7.71
N ALA A 24 7.32 -1.39 -6.52
CA ALA A 24 7.98 -0.73 -5.38
C ALA A 24 9.21 -1.51 -4.90
N ALA A 25 9.12 -2.84 -4.80
CA ALA A 25 10.25 -3.70 -4.42
C ALA A 25 11.42 -3.56 -5.41
N ARG A 26 11.14 -3.61 -6.73
CA ARG A 26 12.15 -3.42 -7.79
C ARG A 26 12.84 -2.06 -7.69
N LEU A 27 12.05 -0.99 -7.59
CA LEU A 27 12.57 0.37 -7.53
C LEU A 27 13.44 0.58 -6.29
N LEU A 28 12.96 0.17 -5.12
CA LEU A 28 13.66 0.38 -3.86
C LEU A 28 14.91 -0.50 -3.73
N ALA A 29 14.86 -1.75 -4.19
CA ALA A 29 16.01 -2.65 -4.22
C ALA A 29 17.11 -2.12 -5.16
N ALA A 30 16.75 -1.63 -6.35
CA ALA A 30 17.69 -1.02 -7.29
C ALA A 30 18.40 0.21 -6.71
N ASP A 31 17.75 0.94 -5.81
CA ASP A 31 18.32 2.08 -5.09
C ASP A 31 19.02 1.67 -3.77
N GLY A 32 19.17 0.38 -3.50
CA GLY A 32 19.96 -0.17 -2.39
C GLY A 32 19.19 -0.41 -1.08
N ALA A 33 17.86 -0.38 -1.08
CA ALA A 33 17.06 -0.75 0.10
C ALA A 33 17.12 -2.25 0.40
N ARG A 34 16.96 -2.60 1.68
CA ARG A 34 16.71 -3.98 2.12
C ARG A 34 15.22 -4.22 2.19
N VAL A 35 14.73 -5.15 1.39
CA VAL A 35 13.29 -5.36 1.19
C VAL A 35 12.88 -6.77 1.57
N MET A 36 11.88 -6.89 2.43
CA MET A 36 11.15 -8.15 2.61
C MET A 36 9.85 -8.08 1.82
N ILE A 37 9.78 -8.85 0.76
CA ILE A 37 8.56 -9.11 -0.01
C ILE A 37 7.68 -10.04 0.83
N ALA A 38 6.49 -9.59 1.21
CA ALA A 38 5.56 -10.36 2.00
C ALA A 38 4.26 -10.57 1.20
N ASP A 39 3.91 -11.81 0.92
CA ASP A 39 2.75 -12.17 0.11
C ASP A 39 2.27 -13.59 0.45
N VAL A 40 1.10 -13.98 -0.05
CA VAL A 40 0.60 -15.37 -0.04
C VAL A 40 0.96 -16.13 -1.32
N LEU A 41 1.52 -15.44 -2.32
CA LEU A 41 1.94 -15.95 -3.61
C LEU A 41 3.42 -16.38 -3.53
N ASP A 42 3.63 -17.62 -3.07
CA ASP A 42 4.99 -18.12 -2.77
C ASP A 42 5.89 -18.13 -4.01
N GLU A 43 5.42 -18.72 -5.12
CA GLU A 43 6.22 -18.88 -6.34
C GLU A 43 6.65 -17.52 -6.93
N GLU A 44 5.71 -16.57 -7.06
CA GLU A 44 6.01 -15.24 -7.58
C GLU A 44 6.88 -14.42 -6.64
N GLY A 45 6.64 -14.54 -5.33
CA GLY A 45 7.40 -13.81 -4.32
C GLY A 45 8.86 -14.29 -4.20
N GLU A 46 9.08 -15.62 -4.21
CA GLU A 46 10.40 -16.21 -4.20
C GLU A 46 11.19 -15.87 -5.49
N ALA A 47 10.55 -16.03 -6.65
CA ALA A 47 11.17 -15.68 -7.93
C ALA A 47 11.58 -14.20 -8.01
N LEU A 48 10.72 -13.29 -7.51
CA LEU A 48 11.04 -11.87 -7.47
C LEU A 48 12.19 -11.56 -6.49
N ALA A 49 12.22 -12.21 -5.32
CA ALA A 49 13.30 -12.02 -4.37
C ALA A 49 14.65 -12.53 -4.92
N GLU A 50 14.66 -13.67 -5.62
CA GLU A 50 15.85 -14.20 -6.30
C GLU A 50 16.34 -13.23 -7.40
N GLU A 51 15.43 -12.73 -8.23
CA GLU A 51 15.73 -11.75 -9.27
C GLU A 51 16.39 -10.48 -8.71
N LEU A 52 15.90 -9.98 -7.57
CA LEU A 52 16.33 -8.70 -7.00
C LEU A 52 17.61 -8.84 -6.14
N GLY A 53 18.04 -10.04 -5.82
CA GLY A 53 19.32 -10.32 -5.21
C GLY A 53 19.33 -10.33 -3.67
N PRO A 54 20.52 -10.40 -3.05
CA PRO A 54 20.69 -10.84 -1.66
C PRO A 54 20.13 -9.85 -0.60
N GLU A 55 19.94 -8.60 -0.94
CA GLU A 55 19.35 -7.60 -0.04
C GLU A 55 17.81 -7.66 -0.01
N VAL A 56 17.22 -8.53 -0.85
CA VAL A 56 15.78 -8.80 -0.88
C VAL A 56 15.51 -10.21 -0.34
N ALA A 57 14.41 -10.36 0.36
CA ALA A 57 13.94 -11.65 0.86
C ALA A 57 12.45 -11.79 0.60
N TYR A 58 11.99 -13.02 0.42
CA TYR A 58 10.59 -13.37 0.44
C TYR A 58 10.20 -13.94 1.81
N ARG A 59 8.99 -13.63 2.25
CA ARG A 59 8.33 -14.25 3.40
C ARG A 59 6.85 -14.45 3.09
N ARG A 60 6.37 -15.70 3.21
CA ARG A 60 4.92 -15.94 3.19
C ARG A 60 4.26 -15.18 4.33
N LEU A 61 3.24 -14.40 4.03
CA LEU A 61 2.45 -13.65 5.00
C LEU A 61 1.01 -13.54 4.54
N ASP A 62 0.09 -14.14 5.30
CA ASP A 62 -1.32 -13.80 5.27
C ASP A 62 -1.54 -12.59 6.18
N VAL A 63 -1.92 -11.44 5.58
CA VAL A 63 -2.08 -10.19 6.33
C VAL A 63 -3.19 -10.25 7.39
N THR A 64 -4.05 -11.27 7.35
CA THR A 64 -5.11 -11.49 8.34
C THR A 64 -4.63 -12.30 9.55
N SER A 65 -3.40 -12.87 9.49
CA SER A 65 -2.80 -13.71 10.53
C SER A 65 -1.88 -12.93 11.46
N PRO A 66 -2.23 -12.77 12.75
CA PRO A 66 -1.32 -12.16 13.73
C PRO A 66 0.01 -12.90 13.91
N ASP A 67 0.01 -14.22 13.77
CA ASP A 67 1.23 -15.03 13.91
C ASP A 67 2.16 -14.84 12.72
N ASP A 68 1.63 -14.74 11.50
CA ASP A 68 2.44 -14.44 10.31
C ASP A 68 3.09 -13.06 10.42
N TRP A 69 2.35 -12.06 10.90
CA TRP A 69 2.90 -10.72 11.14
C TRP A 69 4.03 -10.72 12.17
N ARG A 70 3.85 -11.45 13.28
CA ARG A 70 4.90 -11.57 14.29
C ARG A 70 6.16 -12.15 13.69
N GLY A 71 6.04 -13.29 12.99
CA GLY A 71 7.16 -13.92 12.33
C GLY A 71 7.80 -13.04 11.26
N ALA A 72 7.02 -12.31 10.46
CA ALA A 72 7.57 -11.44 9.42
C ALA A 72 8.39 -10.26 10.00
N VAL A 73 7.95 -9.67 11.10
CA VAL A 73 8.70 -8.59 11.76
C VAL A 73 9.98 -9.15 12.41
N GLU A 74 9.91 -10.30 13.08
CA GLU A 74 11.08 -10.97 13.69
C GLU A 74 12.12 -11.33 12.62
N ASP A 75 11.71 -11.91 11.50
CA ASP A 75 12.59 -12.28 10.39
C ASP A 75 13.21 -11.04 9.73
N ALA A 76 12.45 -9.96 9.55
CA ALA A 76 12.98 -8.72 9.01
C ALA A 76 14.04 -8.09 9.94
N GLU A 77 13.81 -8.07 11.26
CA GLU A 77 14.79 -7.58 12.23
C GLU A 77 16.04 -8.48 12.27
N ALA A 78 15.86 -9.80 12.25
CA ALA A 78 16.99 -10.76 12.26
C ALA A 78 17.85 -10.63 11.00
N ARG A 79 17.22 -10.46 9.82
CA ARG A 79 17.92 -10.40 8.54
C ARG A 79 18.58 -9.04 8.29
N PHE A 80 17.89 -7.95 8.61
CA PHE A 80 18.31 -6.59 8.27
C PHE A 80 18.91 -5.82 9.45
N GLY A 81 18.85 -6.38 10.66
CA GLY A 81 19.32 -5.76 11.91
C GLY A 81 18.31 -4.79 12.54
N SER A 82 17.34 -4.31 11.79
CA SER A 82 16.22 -3.50 12.29
C SER A 82 15.14 -3.39 11.21
N LEU A 83 13.95 -2.88 11.59
CA LEU A 83 12.88 -2.51 10.67
C LEU A 83 12.58 -1.02 10.86
N ASN A 84 12.62 -0.21 9.79
CA ASN A 84 12.35 1.23 9.86
C ASN A 84 11.30 1.73 8.87
N ALA A 85 10.74 0.83 8.05
CA ALA A 85 9.66 1.18 7.14
C ALA A 85 8.68 0.00 6.94
N LEU A 86 7.42 0.34 6.66
CA LEU A 86 6.38 -0.61 6.28
C LEU A 86 5.57 -0.03 5.11
N PHE A 87 5.38 -0.83 4.07
CA PHE A 87 4.44 -0.53 3.01
C PHE A 87 3.29 -1.54 3.03
N ASN A 88 2.19 -1.19 3.67
CA ASN A 88 0.94 -1.94 3.66
C ASN A 88 0.26 -1.75 2.30
N ASN A 89 0.50 -2.67 1.38
CA ASN A 89 0.00 -2.58 0.01
C ASN A 89 -0.93 -3.75 -0.35
N ALA A 90 -0.89 -4.86 0.37
CA ALA A 90 -1.79 -5.99 0.14
C ALA A 90 -3.26 -5.56 0.15
N GLY A 91 -4.04 -6.11 -0.78
CA GLY A 91 -5.46 -5.84 -0.86
C GLY A 91 -6.14 -6.60 -1.99
N ILE A 92 -7.44 -6.71 -1.87
CA ILE A 92 -8.34 -7.32 -2.87
C ILE A 92 -9.49 -6.37 -3.18
N VAL A 93 -10.14 -6.59 -4.32
CA VAL A 93 -11.39 -5.91 -4.68
C VAL A 93 -12.53 -6.92 -4.69
N GLY A 94 -13.70 -6.52 -4.20
CA GLY A 94 -14.96 -7.24 -4.34
C GLY A 94 -15.89 -6.40 -5.23
N PHE A 95 -16.40 -7.01 -6.29
CA PHE A 95 -17.28 -6.35 -7.27
C PHE A 95 -18.75 -6.64 -6.97
N SER A 96 -19.25 -6.16 -5.82
CA SER A 96 -20.63 -6.36 -5.38
C SER A 96 -21.23 -5.06 -4.82
N GLY A 97 -22.44 -4.74 -5.26
CA GLY A 97 -23.25 -3.64 -4.71
C GLY A 97 -23.77 -3.97 -3.30
N VAL A 98 -24.28 -2.96 -2.59
CA VAL A 98 -24.73 -3.11 -1.19
C VAL A 98 -25.82 -4.18 -1.04
N ALA A 99 -26.71 -4.33 -2.01
CA ALA A 99 -27.80 -5.30 -1.96
C ALA A 99 -27.35 -6.73 -2.24
N ASP A 100 -26.28 -6.91 -3.02
CA ASP A 100 -25.83 -8.21 -3.53
C ASP A 100 -24.58 -8.73 -2.82
N CYS A 101 -23.82 -7.84 -2.16
CA CYS A 101 -22.62 -8.18 -1.39
C CYS A 101 -23.00 -9.05 -0.19
N THR A 102 -22.52 -10.30 -0.15
CA THR A 102 -22.81 -11.17 0.99
C THR A 102 -22.04 -10.71 2.25
N PRO A 103 -22.54 -11.03 3.47
CA PRO A 103 -21.82 -10.74 4.69
C PRO A 103 -20.40 -11.35 4.73
N GLU A 104 -20.23 -12.53 4.13
CA GLU A 104 -18.95 -13.24 4.04
C GLU A 104 -17.98 -12.52 3.11
N GLU A 105 -18.43 -12.09 1.91
CA GLU A 105 -17.64 -11.31 0.98
C GLU A 105 -17.24 -9.97 1.60
N PHE A 106 -18.19 -9.27 2.22
CA PHE A 106 -17.92 -8.01 2.91
C PHE A 106 -16.82 -8.17 3.96
N ARG A 107 -16.97 -9.20 4.84
CA ARG A 107 -15.99 -9.47 5.89
C ARG A 107 -14.63 -9.83 5.31
N HIS A 108 -14.57 -10.67 4.31
CA HIS A 108 -13.30 -11.07 3.66
C HIS A 108 -12.52 -9.87 3.12
N VAL A 109 -13.20 -8.94 2.46
CA VAL A 109 -12.55 -7.70 1.96
C VAL A 109 -12.09 -6.82 3.12
N ILE A 110 -12.90 -6.66 4.17
CA ILE A 110 -12.51 -5.89 5.37
C ILE A 110 -11.34 -6.53 6.09
N ASP A 111 -11.32 -7.85 6.24
CA ASP A 111 -10.26 -8.57 6.93
C ASP A 111 -8.90 -8.38 6.23
N ILE A 112 -8.87 -8.46 4.92
CA ILE A 112 -7.62 -8.25 4.17
C ILE A 112 -7.25 -6.77 4.10
N ASN A 113 -8.17 -5.91 3.63
CA ASN A 113 -7.84 -4.54 3.26
C ASN A 113 -7.73 -3.58 4.45
N LEU A 114 -8.40 -3.86 5.55
CA LEU A 114 -8.44 -2.95 6.72
C LEU A 114 -7.84 -3.60 7.96
N TYR A 115 -8.31 -4.78 8.35
CA TYR A 115 -7.77 -5.45 9.53
C TYR A 115 -6.31 -5.85 9.30
N GLY A 116 -5.95 -6.34 8.11
CA GLY A 116 -4.56 -6.63 7.74
C GLY A 116 -3.66 -5.41 7.83
N VAL A 117 -4.13 -4.21 7.41
CA VAL A 117 -3.38 -2.95 7.59
C VAL A 117 -3.23 -2.60 9.07
N PHE A 118 -4.28 -2.79 9.87
CA PHE A 118 -4.19 -2.60 11.33
C PHE A 118 -3.13 -3.52 11.94
N LEU A 119 -3.14 -4.80 11.60
CA LEU A 119 -2.14 -5.75 12.10
C LEU A 119 -0.73 -5.33 11.69
N GLY A 120 -0.54 -4.90 10.44
CA GLY A 120 0.75 -4.40 9.97
C GLY A 120 1.26 -3.24 10.80
N ILE A 121 0.43 -2.23 11.08
CA ILE A 121 0.77 -1.11 11.96
C ILE A 121 1.09 -1.62 13.37
N HIS A 122 0.23 -2.48 13.93
CA HIS A 122 0.33 -2.98 15.30
C HIS A 122 1.65 -3.74 15.54
N PHE A 123 2.01 -4.66 14.63
CA PHE A 123 3.21 -5.49 14.79
C PHE A 123 4.49 -4.75 14.39
N ALA A 124 4.45 -3.85 13.39
CA ALA A 124 5.64 -3.13 12.97
C ALA A 124 5.98 -1.94 13.90
N ALA A 125 5.02 -1.26 14.50
CA ALA A 125 5.26 -0.06 15.31
C ALA A 125 6.30 -0.26 16.43
N PRO A 126 6.28 -1.37 17.22
CA PRO A 126 7.32 -1.61 18.22
C PRO A 126 8.73 -1.75 17.62
N ALA A 127 8.88 -2.38 16.45
CA ALA A 127 10.15 -2.53 15.76
C ALA A 127 10.66 -1.18 15.22
N LEU A 128 9.78 -0.38 14.61
CA LEU A 128 10.09 0.96 14.15
C LEU A 128 10.53 1.87 15.33
N LYS A 129 9.86 1.74 16.47
CA LYS A 129 10.25 2.45 17.68
C LYS A 129 11.64 2.06 18.17
N ARG A 130 11.98 0.76 18.16
CA ARG A 130 13.33 0.28 18.50
C ARG A 130 14.38 0.81 17.51
N ALA A 131 14.03 0.98 16.25
CA ALA A 131 14.90 1.59 15.24
C ALA A 131 15.12 3.11 15.42
N GLY A 132 14.43 3.74 16.38
CA GLY A 132 14.52 5.18 16.64
C GLY A 132 13.56 6.05 15.82
N GLY A 133 12.57 5.44 15.21
CA GLY A 133 11.54 6.04 14.36
C GLY A 133 11.44 5.35 13.00
N GLY A 134 10.56 5.85 12.15
CA GLY A 134 10.35 5.24 10.83
C GLY A 134 9.17 5.79 10.06
N VAL A 135 8.70 5.02 9.10
CA VAL A 135 7.59 5.42 8.24
C VAL A 135 6.69 4.24 7.86
N ILE A 136 5.40 4.48 7.88
CA ILE A 136 4.37 3.54 7.42
C ILE A 136 3.59 4.20 6.29
N VAL A 137 3.53 3.54 5.15
CA VAL A 137 2.69 3.93 4.01
C VAL A 137 1.58 2.90 3.88
N ASN A 138 0.32 3.34 3.94
CA ASN A 138 -0.85 2.48 3.81
C ASN A 138 -1.54 2.75 2.46
N THR A 139 -1.70 1.73 1.64
CA THR A 139 -2.42 1.83 0.36
C THR A 139 -3.92 1.84 0.59
N SER A 140 -4.51 3.02 0.44
CA SER A 140 -5.93 3.20 0.27
C SER A 140 -6.31 3.09 -1.22
N SER A 141 -7.08 4.01 -1.75
CA SER A 141 -7.52 4.11 -3.15
C SER A 141 -8.26 5.44 -3.34
N THR A 142 -8.54 5.84 -4.57
CA THR A 142 -9.61 6.81 -4.86
C THR A 142 -10.94 6.38 -4.25
N ALA A 143 -11.17 5.06 -4.08
CA ALA A 143 -12.31 4.51 -3.35
C ALA A 143 -12.32 4.82 -1.83
N GLY A 144 -11.24 5.33 -1.28
CA GLY A 144 -11.17 5.90 0.07
C GLY A 144 -11.45 7.41 0.13
N LEU A 145 -11.70 8.04 -1.03
CA LEU A 145 -11.97 9.48 -1.17
C LEU A 145 -13.37 9.76 -1.73
N GLN A 146 -13.91 8.83 -2.51
CA GLN A 146 -15.27 8.90 -3.06
C GLN A 146 -15.92 7.51 -3.09
N GLY A 147 -17.23 7.47 -3.32
CA GLY A 147 -17.99 6.23 -3.49
C GLY A 147 -17.91 5.72 -4.92
N TYR A 148 -17.99 4.40 -5.06
CA TYR A 148 -18.14 3.70 -6.34
C TYR A 148 -19.29 2.69 -6.22
N GLY A 149 -20.28 2.78 -7.11
CA GLY A 149 -21.33 1.76 -7.21
C GLY A 149 -20.72 0.40 -7.55
N GLY A 150 -21.24 -0.67 -6.95
CA GLY A 150 -20.72 -2.01 -7.18
C GLY A 150 -19.45 -2.38 -6.40
N LEU A 151 -18.97 -1.53 -5.48
CA LEU A 151 -17.74 -1.76 -4.71
C LEU A 151 -17.95 -1.56 -3.20
N ALA A 152 -19.08 -2.02 -2.65
CA ALA A 152 -19.49 -1.69 -1.28
C ALA A 152 -18.42 -2.01 -0.22
N ALA A 153 -17.94 -3.25 -0.17
CA ALA A 153 -16.93 -3.69 0.80
C ALA A 153 -15.58 -2.99 0.57
N TYR A 154 -15.19 -2.85 -0.70
CA TYR A 154 -13.92 -2.21 -1.07
C TYR A 154 -13.90 -0.73 -0.65
N VAL A 155 -14.93 0.04 -1.00
CA VAL A 155 -15.07 1.44 -0.57
C VAL A 155 -15.01 1.55 0.95
N ALA A 156 -15.80 0.76 1.68
CA ALA A 156 -15.79 0.77 3.14
C ALA A 156 -14.39 0.50 3.70
N SER A 157 -13.68 -0.51 3.16
CA SER A 157 -12.32 -0.84 3.60
C SER A 157 -11.33 0.30 3.38
N LYS A 158 -11.39 0.95 2.19
CA LYS A 158 -10.42 2.01 1.83
C LYS A 158 -10.70 3.34 2.56
N TRP A 159 -11.96 3.66 2.88
CA TRP A 159 -12.28 4.73 3.83
C TRP A 159 -11.77 4.40 5.24
N GLY A 160 -11.90 3.15 5.67
CA GLY A 160 -11.36 2.68 6.96
C GLY A 160 -9.84 2.86 7.05
N VAL A 161 -9.08 2.47 6.02
CA VAL A 161 -7.62 2.66 5.94
C VAL A 161 -7.24 4.14 6.04
N ARG A 162 -7.97 5.02 5.37
CA ARG A 162 -7.78 6.47 5.44
C ARG A 162 -7.92 6.99 6.88
N GLY A 163 -8.99 6.60 7.58
CA GLY A 163 -9.22 6.98 8.98
C GLY A 163 -8.18 6.39 9.93
N LEU A 164 -7.88 5.09 9.79
CA LEU A 164 -6.88 4.37 10.57
C LEU A 164 -5.49 5.01 10.44
N SER A 165 -5.11 5.41 9.23
CA SER A 165 -3.82 6.08 8.98
C SER A 165 -3.69 7.39 9.75
N LYS A 166 -4.76 8.17 9.87
CA LYS A 166 -4.78 9.42 10.65
C LYS A 166 -4.66 9.16 12.15
N ALA A 167 -5.39 8.19 12.68
CA ALA A 167 -5.30 7.80 14.08
C ALA A 167 -3.89 7.32 14.43
N ALA A 168 -3.36 6.38 13.67
CA ALA A 168 -2.00 5.86 13.86
C ALA A 168 -0.92 6.95 13.74
N ALA A 169 -1.11 7.94 12.86
CA ALA A 169 -0.20 9.07 12.74
C ALA A 169 -0.11 9.90 14.02
N LEU A 170 -1.22 10.08 14.72
CA LEU A 170 -1.27 10.80 15.99
C LEU A 170 -0.67 9.96 17.12
N ASP A 171 -1.02 8.68 17.19
CA ASP A 171 -0.56 7.77 18.25
C ASP A 171 0.96 7.55 18.20
N LEU A 172 1.54 7.49 17.00
CA LEU A 172 2.94 7.11 16.78
C LEU A 172 3.89 8.32 16.61
N ALA A 173 3.37 9.53 16.59
CA ALA A 173 4.18 10.73 16.37
C ALA A 173 5.28 10.93 17.41
N ALA A 174 4.99 10.64 18.70
CA ALA A 174 5.97 10.76 19.79
C ALA A 174 7.15 9.79 19.63
N ASP A 175 6.93 8.65 18.97
CA ASP A 175 7.95 7.64 18.66
C ASP A 175 8.71 7.94 17.34
N LYS A 176 8.48 9.12 16.76
CA LYS A 176 9.08 9.56 15.47
C LYS A 176 8.73 8.64 14.31
N ILE A 177 7.52 8.08 14.31
CA ILE A 177 6.98 7.26 13.24
C ILE A 177 5.96 8.10 12.47
N ARG A 178 6.19 8.26 11.16
CA ARG A 178 5.21 8.89 10.26
C ARG A 178 4.27 7.82 9.73
N VAL A 179 3.00 8.16 9.59
CA VAL A 179 2.01 7.29 8.94
C VAL A 179 1.28 8.13 7.90
N VAL A 180 1.25 7.66 6.67
CA VAL A 180 0.56 8.34 5.57
C VAL A 180 -0.29 7.36 4.77
N SER A 181 -1.31 7.84 4.08
CA SER A 181 -2.11 7.04 3.16
C SER A 181 -1.85 7.43 1.71
N LEU A 182 -1.71 6.42 0.86
CA LEU A 182 -1.53 6.55 -0.59
C LEU A 182 -2.82 6.12 -1.28
N HIS A 183 -3.28 6.92 -2.23
CA HIS A 183 -4.56 6.76 -2.90
C HIS A 183 -4.39 6.62 -4.42
N PRO A 184 -4.06 5.43 -4.92
CA PRO A 184 -4.01 5.19 -6.36
C PRO A 184 -5.40 5.25 -7.00
N GLY A 185 -5.44 5.72 -8.24
CA GLY A 185 -6.57 5.55 -9.16
C GLY A 185 -6.53 4.21 -9.86
N PRO A 186 -7.08 4.11 -11.09
CA PRO A 186 -6.98 2.90 -11.89
C PRO A 186 -5.53 2.71 -12.37
N ILE A 187 -4.86 1.69 -11.83
CA ILE A 187 -3.48 1.32 -12.14
C ILE A 187 -3.46 -0.03 -12.84
N ARG A 188 -2.67 -0.19 -13.90
CA ARG A 188 -2.51 -1.44 -14.66
C ARG A 188 -1.83 -2.51 -13.82
N THR A 189 -2.63 -3.39 -13.26
CA THR A 189 -2.20 -4.50 -12.39
C THR A 189 -3.09 -5.71 -12.63
N PRO A 190 -2.73 -6.92 -12.17
CA PRO A 190 -3.64 -8.07 -12.21
C PRO A 190 -5.02 -7.81 -11.57
N MET A 191 -5.10 -6.92 -10.58
CA MET A 191 -6.37 -6.54 -9.95
C MET A 191 -7.34 -5.83 -10.92
N THR A 192 -6.82 -5.14 -11.93
CA THR A 192 -7.59 -4.34 -12.89
C THR A 192 -7.66 -4.97 -14.28
N GLU A 193 -7.15 -6.18 -14.46
CA GLU A 193 -7.03 -6.86 -15.75
C GLU A 193 -8.38 -7.05 -16.49
N GLY A 194 -9.48 -7.14 -15.75
CA GLY A 194 -10.84 -7.26 -16.31
C GLY A 194 -11.55 -5.93 -16.57
N LEU A 195 -10.93 -4.80 -16.26
CA LEU A 195 -11.54 -3.48 -16.47
C LEU A 195 -11.23 -2.97 -17.88
N GLY A 196 -12.26 -2.56 -18.62
CA GLY A 196 -12.11 -1.96 -19.93
C GLY A 196 -11.45 -0.58 -19.91
N ASP A 197 -10.92 -0.17 -21.06
CA ASP A 197 -10.25 1.14 -21.23
C ASP A 197 -11.18 2.33 -20.95
N GLU A 198 -12.50 2.17 -21.06
CA GLU A 198 -13.49 3.18 -20.69
C GLU A 198 -13.37 3.59 -19.22
N THR A 199 -12.94 2.68 -18.33
CA THR A 199 -12.69 2.99 -16.92
C THR A 199 -11.60 4.05 -16.77
N ALA A 200 -10.55 3.95 -17.57
CA ALA A 200 -9.43 4.87 -17.54
C ALA A 200 -9.68 6.13 -18.39
N ASN A 201 -10.42 6.00 -19.50
CA ASN A 201 -10.72 7.11 -20.41
C ASN A 201 -11.62 8.19 -19.81
N SER A 202 -12.30 7.90 -18.70
CA SER A 202 -13.10 8.88 -17.94
C SER A 202 -12.25 9.81 -17.07
N GLN A 203 -10.95 9.54 -16.91
CA GLN A 203 -10.05 10.37 -16.12
C GLN A 203 -9.56 11.59 -16.91
N PRO A 204 -9.20 12.72 -16.27
CA PRO A 204 -8.53 13.84 -16.95
C PRO A 204 -7.26 13.43 -17.69
N ILE A 205 -6.45 12.54 -17.11
CA ILE A 205 -5.37 11.84 -17.82
C ILE A 205 -5.92 10.48 -18.26
N ALA A 206 -6.42 10.42 -19.49
CA ALA A 206 -7.21 9.32 -20.04
C ALA A 206 -6.40 8.05 -20.34
N ARG A 207 -5.86 7.42 -19.29
CA ARG A 207 -5.19 6.12 -19.33
C ARG A 207 -5.15 5.48 -17.95
N PHE A 208 -4.87 4.20 -17.89
CA PHE A 208 -4.41 3.58 -16.65
C PHE A 208 -3.06 4.19 -16.23
N GLY A 209 -2.86 4.40 -14.95
CA GLY A 209 -1.53 4.63 -14.39
C GLY A 209 -0.73 3.35 -14.41
N GLU A 210 0.61 3.46 -14.40
CA GLU A 210 1.49 2.31 -14.31
C GLU A 210 1.94 2.07 -12.85
N PRO A 211 2.19 0.82 -12.43
CA PRO A 211 2.66 0.49 -11.09
C PRO A 211 3.88 1.29 -10.66
N GLU A 212 4.78 1.60 -11.59
CA GLU A 212 6.01 2.38 -11.37
C GLU A 212 5.72 3.83 -10.99
N GLU A 213 4.59 4.41 -11.41
CA GLU A 213 4.19 5.77 -11.04
C GLU A 213 3.81 5.81 -9.56
N VAL A 214 3.12 4.76 -9.07
CA VAL A 214 2.79 4.58 -7.66
C VAL A 214 4.04 4.24 -6.83
N ALA A 215 4.93 3.41 -7.37
CA ALA A 215 6.20 3.05 -6.73
C ALA A 215 7.10 4.29 -6.50
N ARG A 216 7.18 5.20 -7.48
CA ARG A 216 7.92 6.47 -7.33
C ARG A 216 7.34 7.35 -6.21
N MET A 217 6.01 7.46 -6.13
CA MET A 217 5.37 8.17 -5.01
C MET A 217 5.65 7.47 -3.68
N THR A 218 5.57 6.13 -3.63
CA THR A 218 5.90 5.36 -2.42
C THR A 218 7.33 5.66 -1.97
N ARG A 219 8.31 5.66 -2.87
CA ARG A 219 9.69 6.02 -2.55
C ARG A 219 9.81 7.43 -1.95
N PHE A 220 9.17 8.42 -2.58
CA PHE A 220 9.12 9.78 -2.05
C PHE A 220 8.53 9.84 -0.63
N LEU A 221 7.44 9.12 -0.38
CA LEU A 221 6.79 9.09 0.92
C LEU A 221 7.66 8.43 1.99
N LEU A 222 8.37 7.38 1.63
CA LEU A 222 9.29 6.69 2.53
C LEU A 222 10.51 7.57 2.90
N CYS A 223 11.10 8.27 1.94
CA CYS A 223 12.39 8.92 2.11
C CYS A 223 12.33 10.44 2.31
N GLU A 224 11.48 11.14 1.54
CA GLU A 224 11.59 12.60 1.37
C GLU A 224 10.48 13.39 2.07
N ALA A 225 9.27 12.82 2.22
CA ALA A 225 8.11 13.49 2.81
C ALA A 225 8.21 13.65 4.35
N THR A 226 9.30 14.18 4.85
CA THR A 226 9.68 14.18 6.29
C THR A 226 8.81 15.03 7.19
N TYR A 227 8.03 15.97 6.64
CA TYR A 227 7.10 16.81 7.39
C TYR A 227 5.64 16.43 7.14
N SER A 228 5.40 15.19 6.64
CA SER A 228 4.06 14.67 6.36
C SER A 228 3.75 13.46 7.23
N THR A 229 2.72 13.58 8.06
CA THR A 229 2.10 12.47 8.80
C THR A 229 0.58 12.69 8.87
N GLY A 230 -0.22 11.63 8.83
CA GLY A 230 -1.68 11.70 8.70
C GLY A 230 -2.17 12.26 7.34
N SER A 231 -1.26 12.54 6.43
CA SER A 231 -1.55 13.12 5.11
C SER A 231 -1.98 12.07 4.10
N GLU A 232 -2.74 12.53 3.11
CA GLU A 232 -3.27 11.74 2.00
C GLU A 232 -2.53 12.13 0.72
N PHE A 233 -2.04 11.15 -0.03
CA PHE A 233 -1.32 11.36 -1.29
C PHE A 233 -2.02 10.62 -2.42
N VAL A 234 -2.35 11.33 -3.48
CA VAL A 234 -3.16 10.82 -4.58
C VAL A 234 -2.31 10.65 -5.83
N VAL A 235 -2.47 9.50 -6.52
CA VAL A 235 -1.84 9.18 -7.81
C VAL A 235 -2.91 8.55 -8.69
N ASP A 236 -3.73 9.36 -9.36
CA ASP A 236 -5.01 8.90 -9.91
C ASP A 236 -5.37 9.44 -11.30
N GLY A 237 -4.48 10.17 -11.96
CA GLY A 237 -4.79 10.78 -13.25
C GLY A 237 -5.88 11.87 -13.17
N GLY A 238 -6.19 12.36 -11.97
CA GLY A 238 -7.20 13.39 -11.72
C GLY A 238 -8.61 12.82 -11.44
N ALA A 239 -8.73 11.52 -11.20
CA ALA A 239 -10.02 10.83 -11.02
C ALA A 239 -10.94 11.43 -9.95
N VAL A 240 -10.37 11.97 -8.87
CA VAL A 240 -11.13 12.54 -7.76
C VAL A 240 -11.09 14.08 -7.72
N THR A 241 -10.49 14.72 -8.72
CA THR A 241 -10.34 16.18 -8.76
C THR A 241 -11.66 16.90 -9.08
N GLY A 242 -12.54 16.25 -9.86
CA GLY A 242 -13.82 16.81 -10.28
C GLY A 242 -14.30 16.24 -11.62
N GLN A 243 -15.18 16.96 -12.28
CA GLN A 243 -15.75 16.56 -13.57
C GLN A 243 -15.31 17.53 -14.66
N VAL A 244 -14.98 17.01 -15.83
CA VAL A 244 -14.83 17.81 -17.05
C VAL A 244 -16.22 18.02 -17.62
N LEU A 245 -16.69 19.28 -17.58
CA LEU A 245 -17.97 19.63 -18.18
C LEU A 245 -17.83 19.69 -19.71
N PRO A 246 -18.71 19.04 -20.48
CA PRO A 246 -18.72 19.17 -21.92
C PRO A 246 -19.11 20.63 -22.27
N MET A 247 -18.12 21.40 -22.77
CA MET A 247 -18.37 22.72 -23.33
C MET A 247 -18.87 22.54 -24.76
N SER A 248 -20.11 22.93 -25.04
CA SER A 248 -20.54 23.05 -26.42
C SER A 248 -19.66 24.12 -27.10
N PRO A 249 -19.07 23.84 -28.28
CA PRO A 249 -18.44 24.90 -29.04
C PRO A 249 -19.48 25.92 -29.38
N GLY A 250 -19.28 27.15 -28.96
CA GLY A 250 -20.15 28.30 -29.30
C GLY A 250 -20.14 28.63 -30.80
#